data_0f5fc898f38c2f1f9f19ee26a87823ce
#
_entry.id   0f5fc898f38c2f1f9f19ee26a87823ce
#
_cell.length_a   1.000
_cell.length_b   1.000
_cell.length_c   1.000
_cell.angle_alpha   90.00
_cell.angle_beta   90.00
_cell.angle_gamma   90.00
#
_symmetry.space_group_name_H-M   'P 1'
#
loop_
_entity.id
_entity.type
_entity.pdbx_description
1 polymer ?
#
loop_
_entity_poly.entity_id
_entity_poly.type
_entity_poly.pdbx_seq_one_letter_code
_entity_poly.pdbx_strand_id
1 'polypeptide(L)'
;MKLEDVKVLTQQALAQSMGKDYMTQNGYLEGIPVEKLVDIGKDIEDMGTTEKFTKALVSLMAKFECTTLGYEMMFSDIVVDRIEWGGFVQRAKIDITDVYDDPMSAPVNKQSYAELEHTFFQPKVTAKVYEEGKDLMIPISISADILKESFRSWDALNGFLSQIRESVRETRDMVLDSWANVLVNAAIAESCKATNTEVKLKSMAVADKVPGVTQNDTPEKLLLNKDFLAYASEKIGVIRSNMKARTDVYNNKSLSVGAIQQNAYFLTPFIKARNNGLLADTYHREERDIGKFVEIPRWQAVKGETSDTTPFGFSDVSSISFSADSTNSLGLGVEAVTLNNIIGVVFDKRALGICAFREKMTTNYTASADFWNEYLHLLVNYILDTDYNIVAFSLN
;
A
#
# COMPACT_ATOMS: atom_id res chain seq x y z
N MET A 1 -7.27 5.05 24.37
CA MET A 1 -7.31 3.73 25.03
C MET A 1 -8.25 3.82 26.23
N LYS A 2 -9.06 2.81 26.51
CA LYS A 2 -9.91 2.85 27.72
C LYS A 2 -9.05 2.58 28.94
N LEU A 3 -9.38 3.19 30.08
CA LEU A 3 -8.61 3.04 31.34
C LEU A 3 -8.48 1.57 31.78
N GLU A 4 -9.51 0.76 31.53
CA GLU A 4 -9.50 -0.68 31.82
C GLU A 4 -8.46 -1.44 30.98
N ASP A 5 -8.28 -1.07 29.72
CA ASP A 5 -7.30 -1.68 28.84
C ASP A 5 -5.87 -1.40 29.32
N VAL A 6 -5.62 -0.17 29.83
CA VAL A 6 -4.32 0.21 30.41
C VAL A 6 -4.03 -0.60 31.67
N LYS A 7 -5.02 -0.79 32.54
CA LYS A 7 -4.86 -1.61 33.73
C LYS A 7 -4.51 -3.06 33.40
N VAL A 8 -5.19 -3.64 32.41
CA VAL A 8 -4.92 -5.01 31.94
C VAL A 8 -3.52 -5.10 31.34
N LEU A 9 -3.13 -4.15 30.50
CA LEU A 9 -1.77 -4.10 29.92
C LEU A 9 -0.69 -3.98 30.97
N THR A 10 -0.87 -3.07 31.93
CA THR A 10 0.09 -2.87 33.03
C THR A 10 0.18 -4.12 33.89
N GLN A 11 -0.94 -4.78 34.18
CA GLN A 11 -0.97 -6.04 34.93
C GLN A 11 -0.24 -7.16 34.19
N GLN A 12 -0.45 -7.31 32.90
CA GLN A 12 0.25 -8.30 32.09
C GLN A 12 1.76 -7.99 31.97
N ALA A 13 2.13 -6.72 31.82
CA ALA A 13 3.53 -6.31 31.79
C ALA A 13 4.23 -6.58 33.12
N LEU A 14 3.59 -6.32 34.25
CA LEU A 14 4.09 -6.67 35.58
C LEU A 14 4.25 -8.18 35.76
N ALA A 15 3.27 -8.97 35.34
CA ALA A 15 3.36 -10.44 35.41
C ALA A 15 4.52 -10.99 34.58
N GLN A 16 4.83 -10.38 33.44
CA GLN A 16 5.95 -10.78 32.58
C GLN A 16 7.33 -10.30 33.10
N SER A 17 7.39 -9.14 33.75
CA SER A 17 8.64 -8.53 34.23
C SER A 17 9.05 -9.00 35.63
N MET A 18 8.11 -9.05 36.56
CA MET A 18 8.34 -9.34 37.98
C MET A 18 7.94 -10.76 38.38
N GLY A 19 7.19 -11.46 37.55
CA GLY A 19 6.75 -12.81 37.77
C GLY A 19 5.43 -12.93 38.51
N LYS A 20 4.83 -14.13 38.48
CA LYS A 20 3.54 -14.41 39.10
C LYS A 20 3.58 -14.38 40.64
N ASP A 21 4.72 -14.67 41.24
CA ASP A 21 4.89 -14.68 42.69
C ASP A 21 4.73 -13.26 43.27
N TYR A 22 5.32 -12.25 42.62
CA TYR A 22 5.12 -10.85 43.00
C TYR A 22 3.66 -10.43 42.91
N MET A 23 2.97 -10.83 41.84
CA MET A 23 1.56 -10.54 41.64
C MET A 23 0.66 -11.18 42.70
N THR A 24 0.99 -12.39 43.15
CA THR A 24 0.27 -13.11 44.19
C THR A 24 0.51 -12.49 45.56
N GLN A 25 1.76 -12.14 45.90
CA GLN A 25 2.11 -11.54 47.21
C GLN A 25 1.47 -10.17 47.41
N ASN A 26 1.33 -9.38 46.36
CA ASN A 26 0.75 -8.04 46.42
C ASN A 26 -0.75 -7.99 46.08
N GLY A 27 -1.39 -9.13 45.80
CA GLY A 27 -2.81 -9.19 45.48
C GLY A 27 -3.20 -8.57 44.13
N TYR A 28 -2.26 -8.44 43.18
CA TYR A 28 -2.48 -7.77 41.90
C TYR A 28 -3.05 -8.69 40.82
N LEU A 29 -3.31 -9.97 41.15
CA LEU A 29 -3.90 -10.94 40.21
C LEU A 29 -5.34 -10.57 39.80
N GLU A 30 -6.13 -10.02 40.73
CA GLU A 30 -7.53 -9.65 40.48
C GLU A 30 -7.67 -8.20 39.97
N GLY A 31 -6.61 -7.44 39.96
CA GLY A 31 -6.57 -6.05 39.49
C GLY A 31 -5.61 -5.18 40.28
N ILE A 32 -5.14 -4.12 39.70
CA ILE A 32 -4.25 -3.16 40.35
C ILE A 32 -5.09 -2.03 40.96
N PRO A 33 -5.04 -1.80 42.31
CA PRO A 33 -5.71 -0.68 42.91
C PRO A 33 -5.15 0.65 42.42
N VAL A 34 -6.02 1.64 42.20
CA VAL A 34 -5.64 2.97 41.65
C VAL A 34 -4.58 3.66 42.51
N GLU A 35 -4.64 3.46 43.83
CA GLU A 35 -3.76 4.10 44.81
C GLU A 35 -2.34 3.52 44.83
N LYS A 36 -2.13 2.32 44.31
CA LYS A 36 -0.84 1.61 44.35
C LYS A 36 0.02 1.79 43.13
N LEU A 37 -0.39 2.56 42.13
CA LEU A 37 0.35 2.75 40.90
C LEU A 37 1.75 3.35 41.13
N VAL A 38 1.85 4.31 42.04
CA VAL A 38 3.11 4.96 42.39
C VAL A 38 4.06 3.98 43.07
N ASP A 39 3.54 3.12 43.98
CA ASP A 39 4.32 2.11 44.67
C ASP A 39 4.85 1.07 43.68
N ILE A 40 4.05 0.65 42.71
CA ILE A 40 4.47 -0.23 41.63
C ILE A 40 5.61 0.39 40.80
N GLY A 41 5.51 1.71 40.51
CA GLY A 41 6.57 2.42 39.78
C GLY A 41 7.91 2.39 40.55
N LYS A 42 7.87 2.56 41.85
CA LYS A 42 9.04 2.47 42.75
C LYS A 42 9.59 1.04 42.81
N ASP A 43 8.72 0.04 42.96
CA ASP A 43 9.13 -1.36 43.03
C ASP A 43 9.82 -1.81 41.72
N ILE A 44 9.35 -1.34 40.57
CA ILE A 44 9.96 -1.61 39.26
C ILE A 44 11.39 -1.02 39.20
N GLU A 45 11.57 0.18 39.74
CA GLU A 45 12.87 0.87 39.81
C GLU A 45 13.80 0.18 40.81
N ASP A 46 13.36 -0.04 42.03
CA ASP A 46 14.16 -0.61 43.13
C ASP A 46 14.62 -2.05 42.82
N MET A 47 13.81 -2.84 42.14
CA MET A 47 14.16 -4.19 41.71
C MET A 47 15.02 -4.22 40.43
N GLY A 48 15.30 -3.09 39.81
CA GLY A 48 16.08 -3.03 38.56
C GLY A 48 15.38 -3.75 37.38
N THR A 49 14.05 -3.87 37.42
CA THR A 49 13.26 -4.59 36.42
C THR A 49 12.65 -3.67 35.36
N THR A 50 13.02 -2.39 35.39
CA THR A 50 12.52 -1.35 34.48
C THR A 50 12.65 -1.74 33.01
N GLU A 51 13.79 -2.31 32.61
CA GLU A 51 14.01 -2.78 31.22
C GLU A 51 13.05 -3.92 30.83
N LYS A 52 12.89 -4.90 31.72
CA LYS A 52 11.98 -6.03 31.46
C LYS A 52 10.53 -5.57 31.40
N PHE A 53 10.16 -4.64 32.29
CA PHE A 53 8.82 -4.06 32.31
C PHE A 53 8.52 -3.26 31.03
N THR A 54 9.44 -2.36 30.64
CA THR A 54 9.29 -1.54 29.42
C THR A 54 9.17 -2.44 28.19
N LYS A 55 10.03 -3.45 28.07
CA LYS A 55 9.99 -4.42 26.98
C LYS A 55 8.68 -5.21 26.94
N ALA A 56 8.21 -5.66 28.08
CA ALA A 56 6.92 -6.37 28.18
C ALA A 56 5.77 -5.46 27.79
N LEU A 57 5.74 -4.23 28.31
CA LEU A 57 4.71 -3.24 28.07
C LEU A 57 4.62 -2.88 26.58
N VAL A 58 5.74 -2.58 25.94
CA VAL A 58 5.81 -2.23 24.52
C VAL A 58 5.42 -3.43 23.65
N SER A 59 5.88 -4.65 23.99
CA SER A 59 5.49 -5.88 23.28
C SER A 59 3.99 -6.16 23.37
N LEU A 60 3.36 -5.84 24.50
CA LEU A 60 1.92 -5.98 24.67
C LEU A 60 1.15 -4.90 23.93
N MET A 61 1.68 -3.66 23.94
CA MET A 61 1.10 -2.56 23.16
C MET A 61 1.08 -2.85 21.65
N ALA A 62 2.11 -3.46 21.11
CA ALA A 62 2.19 -3.84 19.70
C ALA A 62 1.10 -4.86 19.29
N LYS A 63 0.59 -5.63 20.24
CA LYS A 63 -0.48 -6.64 20.01
C LYS A 63 -1.89 -6.08 20.16
N PHE A 64 -2.03 -4.89 20.72
CA PHE A 64 -3.34 -4.29 20.96
C PHE A 64 -3.81 -3.51 19.74
N GLU A 65 -4.82 -3.98 19.06
CA GLU A 65 -5.45 -3.29 17.94
C GLU A 65 -6.21 -2.05 18.44
N CYS A 66 -5.80 -0.86 18.03
CA CYS A 66 -6.46 0.39 18.37
C CYS A 66 -7.30 0.92 17.22
N THR A 67 -8.56 1.10 17.46
CA THR A 67 -9.50 1.78 16.58
C THR A 67 -9.60 3.26 16.90
N THR A 68 -8.50 3.99 16.99
CA THR A 68 -8.52 5.46 17.14
C THR A 68 -8.22 6.12 15.81
N LEU A 69 -8.95 7.19 15.56
CA LEU A 69 -8.91 8.03 14.36
C LEU A 69 -7.51 8.64 14.18
N GLY A 70 -6.62 7.86 13.61
CA GLY A 70 -5.34 8.30 13.14
C GLY A 70 -5.37 8.60 11.64
N TYR A 71 -4.22 8.71 11.04
CA TYR A 71 -4.03 8.83 9.61
C TYR A 71 -4.81 7.76 8.83
N GLU A 72 -5.64 8.18 7.87
CA GLU A 72 -6.33 7.27 6.96
C GLU A 72 -5.46 7.04 5.73
N MET A 73 -5.10 5.79 5.49
CA MET A 73 -4.31 5.40 4.32
C MET A 73 -5.12 5.62 3.03
N MET A 74 -4.57 6.38 2.08
CA MET A 74 -5.18 6.60 0.76
C MET A 74 -5.19 5.34 -0.08
N PHE A 75 -4.15 4.52 0.06
CA PHE A 75 -3.93 3.31 -0.72
C PHE A 75 -4.33 2.03 0.02
N SER A 76 -5.26 2.10 0.97
CA SER A 76 -5.75 0.95 1.73
C SER A 76 -6.23 -0.21 0.84
N ASP A 77 -6.70 0.09 -0.37
CA ASP A 77 -7.17 -0.90 -1.35
C ASP A 77 -6.06 -1.81 -1.89
N ILE A 78 -4.79 -1.39 -1.79
CA ILE A 78 -3.62 -2.14 -2.26
C ILE A 78 -3.00 -2.96 -1.13
N VAL A 79 -3.27 -2.58 0.13
CA VAL A 79 -2.73 -3.31 1.28
C VAL A 79 -3.43 -4.66 1.40
N VAL A 80 -2.64 -5.71 1.36
CA VAL A 80 -3.10 -7.10 1.54
C VAL A 80 -2.95 -7.46 3.00
N ASP A 81 -3.89 -8.25 3.52
CA ASP A 81 -3.84 -8.73 4.89
C ASP A 81 -2.51 -9.41 5.22
N ARG A 82 -2.10 -9.26 6.48
CA ARG A 82 -0.86 -9.81 6.99
C ARG A 82 -0.81 -11.33 6.81
N ILE A 83 0.28 -11.82 6.22
CA ILE A 83 0.59 -13.24 6.16
C ILE A 83 1.45 -13.58 7.37
N GLU A 84 0.92 -14.37 8.29
CA GLU A 84 1.62 -14.68 9.54
C GLU A 84 2.80 -15.67 9.37
N TRP A 85 2.77 -16.48 8.31
CA TRP A 85 3.75 -17.54 8.06
C TRP A 85 4.23 -17.52 6.61
N GLY A 86 5.53 -17.52 6.42
CA GLY A 86 6.18 -17.55 5.11
C GLY A 86 6.87 -16.23 4.76
N GLY A 87 7.92 -16.29 3.97
CA GLY A 87 8.69 -15.12 3.50
C GLY A 87 8.32 -14.67 2.10
N PHE A 88 7.37 -15.31 1.43
CA PHE A 88 7.03 -15.06 0.04
C PHE A 88 5.52 -15.23 -0.25
N VAL A 89 5.05 -14.53 -1.25
CA VAL A 89 3.71 -14.72 -1.81
C VAL A 89 3.84 -15.49 -3.11
N GLN A 90 3.16 -16.63 -3.22
CA GLN A 90 3.08 -17.38 -4.46
C GLN A 90 1.71 -17.21 -5.09
N ARG A 91 1.68 -16.84 -6.36
CA ARG A 91 0.47 -16.78 -7.18
C ARG A 91 0.55 -17.77 -8.31
N ALA A 92 -0.35 -18.72 -8.36
CA ALA A 92 -0.51 -19.64 -9.47
C ALA A 92 -1.61 -19.14 -10.42
N LYS A 93 -1.32 -19.12 -11.71
CA LYS A 93 -2.24 -18.75 -12.79
C LYS A 93 -2.43 -19.96 -13.69
N ILE A 94 -3.66 -20.20 -14.09
CA ILE A 94 -4.02 -21.25 -15.02
C ILE A 94 -4.45 -20.57 -16.32
N ASP A 95 -3.77 -20.87 -17.41
CA ASP A 95 -4.15 -20.41 -18.73
C ASP A 95 -5.43 -21.08 -19.21
N ILE A 96 -6.13 -20.40 -20.12
CA ILE A 96 -7.31 -20.98 -20.76
C ILE A 96 -6.83 -22.11 -21.66
N THR A 97 -7.49 -23.27 -21.55
CA THR A 97 -7.23 -24.42 -22.40
C THR A 97 -7.68 -24.10 -23.83
N ASP A 98 -6.91 -24.49 -24.81
CA ASP A 98 -7.26 -24.37 -26.22
C ASP A 98 -8.59 -25.09 -26.51
N VAL A 99 -9.42 -24.45 -27.31
CA VAL A 99 -10.71 -25.01 -27.75
C VAL A 99 -10.57 -25.42 -29.19
N TYR A 100 -10.91 -26.66 -29.50
CA TYR A 100 -10.87 -27.20 -30.82
C TYR A 100 -12.31 -27.40 -31.34
N ASP A 101 -12.49 -27.27 -32.67
CA ASP A 101 -13.78 -27.57 -33.30
C ASP A 101 -14.12 -29.06 -33.10
N ASP A 102 -15.37 -29.32 -32.77
CA ASP A 102 -15.86 -30.70 -32.63
C ASP A 102 -15.80 -31.42 -34.00
N PRO A 103 -14.97 -32.45 -34.12
CA PRO A 103 -14.82 -33.13 -35.39
C PRO A 103 -16.07 -33.91 -35.82
N MET A 104 -17.03 -34.11 -34.94
CA MET A 104 -18.32 -34.71 -35.29
C MET A 104 -19.27 -33.71 -35.99
N SER A 105 -19.07 -32.41 -35.80
CA SER A 105 -19.92 -31.34 -36.34
C SER A 105 -19.36 -30.72 -37.64
N ALA A 106 -18.07 -30.92 -37.95
CA ALA A 106 -17.41 -30.35 -39.11
C ALA A 106 -16.87 -31.46 -40.05
N PRO A 107 -16.86 -31.29 -41.39
CA PRO A 107 -16.19 -32.21 -42.32
C PRO A 107 -14.68 -32.07 -42.15
N VAL A 108 -14.13 -32.60 -41.11
CA VAL A 108 -12.71 -32.50 -40.78
C VAL A 108 -11.89 -33.53 -41.52
N ASN A 109 -10.71 -33.13 -41.96
CA ASN A 109 -9.72 -34.01 -42.52
C ASN A 109 -9.39 -35.08 -41.46
N LYS A 110 -9.69 -36.35 -41.74
CA LYS A 110 -9.53 -37.46 -40.79
C LYS A 110 -8.12 -37.60 -40.21
N GLN A 111 -7.14 -36.99 -40.82
CA GLN A 111 -5.74 -36.98 -40.40
C GLN A 111 -5.51 -36.09 -39.15
N SER A 112 -6.18 -34.92 -39.07
CA SER A 112 -6.10 -34.05 -37.92
C SER A 112 -6.79 -34.61 -36.67
N TYR A 113 -7.77 -35.49 -36.88
CA TYR A 113 -8.50 -36.13 -35.78
C TYR A 113 -7.66 -37.18 -35.06
N ALA A 114 -6.93 -37.99 -35.79
CA ALA A 114 -6.05 -39.02 -35.21
C ALA A 114 -4.89 -38.39 -34.39
N GLU A 115 -4.44 -37.20 -34.77
CA GLU A 115 -3.43 -36.47 -34.02
C GLU A 115 -3.97 -35.90 -32.69
N LEU A 116 -5.22 -35.42 -32.66
CA LEU A 116 -5.87 -34.93 -31.48
C LEU A 116 -6.15 -36.05 -30.46
N GLU A 117 -6.51 -37.24 -30.90
CA GLU A 117 -6.83 -38.37 -30.04
C GLU A 117 -5.63 -38.86 -29.21
N HIS A 118 -4.41 -38.68 -29.74
CA HIS A 118 -3.18 -39.08 -29.05
C HIS A 118 -2.42 -37.92 -28.41
N THR A 119 -2.99 -36.70 -28.43
CA THR A 119 -2.34 -35.52 -27.88
C THR A 119 -2.71 -35.37 -26.40
N PHE A 120 -1.70 -35.26 -25.53
CA PHE A 120 -1.92 -34.95 -24.09
C PHE A 120 -2.06 -33.47 -23.90
N PHE A 121 -3.28 -33.02 -23.59
CA PHE A 121 -3.59 -31.62 -23.33
C PHE A 121 -3.36 -31.30 -21.84
N GLN A 122 -2.19 -30.77 -21.52
CA GLN A 122 -1.87 -30.37 -20.17
C GLN A 122 -2.26 -28.89 -19.94
N PRO A 123 -3.04 -28.58 -18.88
CA PRO A 123 -3.28 -27.19 -18.52
C PRO A 123 -1.96 -26.46 -18.24
N LYS A 124 -1.75 -25.34 -18.88
CA LYS A 124 -0.57 -24.51 -18.64
C LYS A 124 -0.75 -23.75 -17.35
N VAL A 125 0.03 -24.09 -16.35
CA VAL A 125 0.04 -23.41 -15.05
C VAL A 125 1.34 -22.62 -14.94
N THR A 126 1.22 -21.33 -14.70
CA THR A 126 2.35 -20.44 -14.43
C THR A 126 2.29 -20.01 -12.98
N ALA A 127 3.37 -20.24 -12.24
CA ALA A 127 3.49 -19.77 -10.85
C ALA A 127 4.53 -18.65 -10.78
N LYS A 128 4.16 -17.52 -10.16
CA LYS A 128 5.08 -16.43 -9.84
C LYS A 128 5.26 -16.34 -8.32
N VAL A 129 6.49 -16.17 -7.89
CA VAL A 129 6.86 -16.01 -6.48
C VAL A 129 7.35 -14.57 -6.30
N TYR A 130 6.83 -13.90 -5.28
CA TYR A 130 7.19 -12.53 -4.91
C TYR A 130 7.90 -12.60 -3.55
N GLU A 131 9.23 -12.56 -3.58
CA GLU A 131 10.11 -12.62 -2.40
C GLU A 131 10.73 -11.26 -2.09
N GLU A 132 10.70 -10.34 -3.04
CA GLU A 132 11.32 -9.03 -2.90
C GLU A 132 10.57 -8.19 -1.88
N GLY A 133 11.31 -7.63 -0.94
CA GLY A 133 10.75 -6.83 0.12
C GLY A 133 11.76 -5.84 0.68
N LYS A 134 11.27 -4.93 1.49
CA LYS A 134 12.09 -3.94 2.19
C LYS A 134 11.99 -4.14 3.68
N ASP A 135 13.15 -4.25 4.33
CA ASP A 135 13.23 -4.18 5.79
C ASP A 135 13.20 -2.70 6.21
N LEU A 136 12.20 -2.36 7.00
CA LEU A 136 12.01 -1.02 7.55
C LEU A 136 12.16 -1.07 9.07
N MET A 137 12.71 -0.01 9.64
CA MET A 137 12.88 0.13 11.08
C MET A 137 12.37 1.48 11.55
N ILE A 138 11.43 1.48 12.48
CA ILE A 138 10.90 2.69 13.10
C ILE A 138 11.48 2.77 14.51
N PRO A 139 12.40 3.71 14.79
CA PRO A 139 12.99 3.89 16.12
C PRO A 139 12.10 4.77 17.00
N ILE A 140 12.00 4.42 18.29
CA ILE A 140 11.34 5.20 19.31
C ILE A 140 12.23 5.21 20.54
N SER A 141 12.44 6.38 21.14
CA SER A 141 13.22 6.50 22.36
C SER A 141 12.32 6.85 23.55
N ILE A 142 12.48 6.13 24.62
CA ILE A 142 11.74 6.33 25.89
C ILE A 142 12.75 6.68 26.98
N SER A 143 12.67 7.90 27.50
CA SER A 143 13.49 8.33 28.63
C SER A 143 12.98 7.72 29.94
N ALA A 144 13.90 7.35 30.84
CA ALA A 144 13.56 6.85 32.17
C ALA A 144 12.76 7.88 32.98
N ASP A 145 13.11 9.15 32.89
CA ASP A 145 12.40 10.23 33.61
C ASP A 145 10.95 10.37 33.15
N ILE A 146 10.70 10.34 31.85
CA ILE A 146 9.34 10.42 31.31
C ILE A 146 8.50 9.19 31.73
N LEU A 147 9.14 8.02 31.75
CA LEU A 147 8.48 6.80 32.24
C LEU A 147 8.12 6.94 33.74
N LYS A 148 9.04 7.44 34.59
CA LYS A 148 8.78 7.68 36.01
C LYS A 148 7.64 8.68 36.22
N GLU A 149 7.62 9.77 35.45
CA GLU A 149 6.52 10.75 35.54
C GLU A 149 5.17 10.14 35.13
N SER A 150 5.16 9.21 34.20
CA SER A 150 3.93 8.55 33.77
C SER A 150 3.26 7.73 34.86
N PHE A 151 4.03 7.18 35.80
CA PHE A 151 3.50 6.45 36.97
C PHE A 151 2.85 7.35 38.04
N ARG A 152 2.85 8.66 37.86
CA ARG A 152 2.23 9.60 38.81
C ARG A 152 0.70 9.43 38.91
N SER A 153 0.05 9.07 37.82
CA SER A 153 -1.39 8.78 37.80
C SER A 153 -1.76 7.86 36.64
N TRP A 154 -2.89 7.18 36.75
CA TRP A 154 -3.41 6.33 35.63
C TRP A 154 -3.71 7.14 34.37
N ASP A 155 -4.13 8.39 34.49
CA ASP A 155 -4.38 9.27 33.35
C ASP A 155 -3.06 9.65 32.64
N ALA A 156 -2.00 9.94 33.43
CA ALA A 156 -0.67 10.22 32.89
C ALA A 156 -0.08 8.99 32.17
N LEU A 157 -0.19 7.81 32.78
CA LEU A 157 0.27 6.56 32.17
C LEU A 157 -0.52 6.23 30.90
N ASN A 158 -1.83 6.37 30.92
CA ASN A 158 -2.66 6.18 29.72
C ASN A 158 -2.32 7.19 28.62
N GLY A 159 -2.10 8.45 28.96
CA GLY A 159 -1.69 9.48 28.01
C GLY A 159 -0.36 9.14 27.36
N PHE A 160 0.64 8.77 28.15
CA PHE A 160 1.96 8.37 27.67
C PHE A 160 1.90 7.15 26.73
N LEU A 161 1.24 6.08 27.14
CA LEU A 161 1.10 4.88 26.33
C LEU A 161 0.33 5.13 25.04
N SER A 162 -0.71 5.96 25.11
CA SER A 162 -1.50 6.34 23.93
C SER A 162 -0.68 7.16 22.94
N GLN A 163 0.15 8.09 23.42
CA GLN A 163 1.03 8.89 22.57
C GLN A 163 2.06 8.06 21.82
N ILE A 164 2.77 7.18 22.52
CA ILE A 164 3.77 6.30 21.89
C ILE A 164 3.11 5.47 20.80
N ARG A 165 1.99 4.84 21.14
CA ARG A 165 1.28 3.96 20.22
C ARG A 165 0.78 4.70 18.98
N GLU A 166 0.17 5.86 19.15
CA GLU A 166 -0.32 6.70 18.07
C GLU A 166 0.82 7.10 17.13
N SER A 167 1.93 7.59 17.69
CA SER A 167 3.11 7.97 16.91
C SER A 167 3.68 6.82 16.08
N VAL A 168 3.76 5.61 16.66
CA VAL A 168 4.23 4.42 15.92
C VAL A 168 3.29 4.07 14.78
N ARG A 169 2.00 4.05 15.06
CA ARG A 169 0.97 3.69 14.10
C ARG A 169 0.91 4.69 12.96
N GLU A 170 0.84 5.98 13.27
CA GLU A 170 0.84 7.02 12.23
C GLU A 170 2.09 6.94 11.35
N THR A 171 3.26 6.78 11.95
CA THR A 171 4.51 6.64 11.19
C THR A 171 4.47 5.42 10.29
N ARG A 172 4.01 4.27 10.80
CA ARG A 172 3.85 3.04 10.03
C ARG A 172 2.90 3.24 8.84
N ASP A 173 1.72 3.78 9.12
CA ASP A 173 0.68 3.93 8.10
C ASP A 173 1.10 4.96 7.04
N MET A 174 1.75 6.06 7.42
CA MET A 174 2.35 7.03 6.49
C MET A 174 3.42 6.41 5.61
N VAL A 175 4.30 5.59 6.18
CA VAL A 175 5.36 4.91 5.43
C VAL A 175 4.78 3.90 4.45
N LEU A 176 3.82 3.10 4.87
CA LEU A 176 3.14 2.14 3.99
C LEU A 176 2.40 2.83 2.85
N ASP A 177 1.71 3.94 3.13
CA ASP A 177 0.98 4.71 2.12
C ASP A 177 1.92 5.35 1.10
N SER A 178 3.04 5.90 1.54
CA SER A 178 4.07 6.44 0.66
C SER A 178 4.72 5.35 -0.22
N TRP A 179 4.98 4.17 0.33
CA TRP A 179 5.45 3.03 -0.46
C TRP A 179 4.40 2.51 -1.44
N ALA A 180 3.12 2.54 -1.07
CA ALA A 180 2.02 2.23 -1.97
C ALA A 180 1.99 3.20 -3.17
N ASN A 181 2.18 4.49 -2.93
CA ASN A 181 2.29 5.48 -4.01
C ASN A 181 3.48 5.17 -4.95
N VAL A 182 4.64 4.83 -4.39
CA VAL A 182 5.82 4.44 -5.20
C VAL A 182 5.56 3.16 -6.00
N LEU A 183 4.85 2.17 -5.43
CA LEU A 183 4.44 0.97 -6.16
C LEU A 183 3.47 1.28 -7.30
N VAL A 184 2.52 2.19 -7.11
CA VAL A 184 1.64 2.68 -8.17
C VAL A 184 2.43 3.39 -9.26
N ASN A 185 3.43 4.19 -8.89
CA ASN A 185 4.33 4.81 -9.86
C ASN A 185 5.14 3.78 -10.68
N ALA A 186 5.60 2.70 -10.03
CA ALA A 186 6.26 1.59 -10.73
C ALA A 186 5.30 0.91 -11.72
N ALA A 187 4.04 0.70 -11.33
CA ALA A 187 3.02 0.15 -12.22
C ALA A 187 2.73 1.05 -13.42
N ILE A 188 2.70 2.37 -13.22
CA ILE A 188 2.57 3.35 -14.30
C ILE A 188 3.77 3.27 -15.24
N ALA A 189 4.99 3.18 -14.72
CA ALA A 189 6.21 3.06 -15.51
C ALA A 189 6.20 1.78 -16.37
N GLU A 190 5.84 0.65 -15.79
CA GLU A 190 5.69 -0.62 -16.49
C GLU A 190 4.59 -0.56 -17.58
N SER A 191 3.45 0.05 -17.26
CA SER A 191 2.37 0.28 -18.23
C SER A 191 2.85 1.09 -19.44
N CYS A 192 3.66 2.12 -19.22
CA CYS A 192 4.13 2.99 -20.30
C CYS A 192 5.27 2.37 -21.12
N LYS A 193 6.09 1.51 -20.52
CA LYS A 193 7.30 0.95 -21.15
C LYS A 193 7.14 -0.50 -21.58
N ALA A 194 6.92 -1.39 -20.65
CA ALA A 194 6.94 -2.83 -20.91
C ALA A 194 5.69 -3.29 -21.66
N THR A 195 4.52 -2.80 -21.26
CA THR A 195 3.24 -3.22 -21.84
C THR A 195 2.70 -2.27 -22.90
N ASN A 196 3.24 -1.04 -22.97
CA ASN A 196 2.79 0.03 -23.87
C ASN A 196 1.27 0.29 -23.79
N THR A 197 0.74 0.26 -22.58
CA THR A 197 -0.68 0.49 -22.28
C THR A 197 -0.96 1.93 -21.82
N GLU A 198 -0.06 2.87 -22.11
CA GLU A 198 -0.28 4.29 -21.89
C GLU A 198 -1.33 4.86 -22.85
N VAL A 199 -2.34 5.51 -22.30
CA VAL A 199 -3.36 6.23 -23.05
C VAL A 199 -3.04 7.72 -23.08
N LYS A 200 -2.57 8.20 -24.23
CA LYS A 200 -2.20 9.61 -24.48
C LYS A 200 -3.45 10.40 -24.88
N LEU A 201 -4.16 10.95 -23.90
CA LEU A 201 -5.47 11.56 -24.11
C LEU A 201 -5.43 12.76 -25.05
N LYS A 202 -4.38 13.60 -25.00
CA LYS A 202 -4.23 14.74 -25.92
C LYS A 202 -4.06 14.27 -27.36
N SER A 203 -3.16 13.33 -27.59
CA SER A 203 -2.92 12.81 -28.94
C SER A 203 -4.18 12.17 -29.54
N MET A 204 -4.94 11.45 -28.72
CA MET A 204 -6.24 10.89 -29.15
C MET A 204 -7.28 11.97 -29.42
N ALA A 205 -7.38 12.99 -28.57
CA ALA A 205 -8.31 14.09 -28.75
C ALA A 205 -8.02 14.91 -30.02
N VAL A 206 -6.75 15.09 -30.36
CA VAL A 206 -6.33 15.72 -31.62
C VAL A 206 -6.71 14.85 -32.82
N ALA A 207 -6.50 13.54 -32.74
CA ALA A 207 -6.87 12.59 -33.79
C ALA A 207 -8.38 12.56 -34.01
N ASP A 208 -9.16 12.56 -32.96
CA ASP A 208 -10.63 12.57 -32.97
C ASP A 208 -11.22 13.97 -33.22
N LYS A 209 -10.37 15.00 -33.46
CA LYS A 209 -10.74 16.40 -33.77
C LYS A 209 -11.63 17.05 -32.73
N VAL A 210 -11.30 16.85 -31.44
CA VAL A 210 -12.03 17.48 -30.34
C VAL A 210 -11.90 19.01 -30.44
N PRO A 211 -13.00 19.79 -30.32
CA PRO A 211 -12.96 21.23 -30.47
C PRO A 211 -11.98 21.91 -29.48
N GLY A 212 -11.19 22.86 -29.99
CA GLY A 212 -10.29 23.64 -29.16
C GLY A 212 -9.08 22.89 -28.61
N VAL A 213 -8.79 21.67 -29.12
CA VAL A 213 -7.60 20.89 -28.77
C VAL A 213 -6.61 20.85 -29.92
N THR A 214 -5.37 21.22 -29.63
CA THR A 214 -4.27 21.17 -30.61
C THR A 214 -3.05 20.45 -30.01
N GLN A 215 -2.15 19.97 -30.88
CA GLN A 215 -0.94 19.27 -30.44
C GLN A 215 -0.02 20.14 -29.58
N ASN A 216 -0.07 21.45 -29.75
CA ASN A 216 0.79 22.41 -29.02
C ASN A 216 0.19 22.90 -27.71
N ASP A 217 -1.00 22.41 -27.31
CA ASP A 217 -1.64 22.84 -26.08
C ASP A 217 -0.89 22.31 -24.86
N THR A 218 -0.74 23.18 -23.86
CA THR A 218 -0.16 22.80 -22.56
C THR A 218 -1.17 22.01 -21.71
N PRO A 219 -0.71 21.20 -20.77
CA PRO A 219 -1.60 20.47 -19.86
C PRO A 219 -2.59 21.37 -19.12
N GLU A 220 -2.15 22.56 -18.69
CA GLU A 220 -2.98 23.54 -18.00
C GLU A 220 -4.13 24.02 -18.90
N LYS A 221 -3.84 24.28 -20.18
CA LYS A 221 -4.84 24.71 -21.15
C LYS A 221 -5.85 23.60 -21.44
N LEU A 222 -5.41 22.35 -21.51
CA LEU A 222 -6.28 21.18 -21.68
C LEU A 222 -7.24 21.03 -20.51
N LEU A 223 -6.77 21.23 -19.27
CA LEU A 223 -7.60 21.16 -18.06
C LEU A 223 -8.64 22.29 -17.96
N LEU A 224 -8.52 23.35 -18.74
CA LEU A 224 -9.53 24.42 -18.86
C LEU A 224 -10.54 24.18 -19.99
N ASN A 225 -10.28 23.23 -20.91
CA ASN A 225 -11.14 22.96 -22.05
C ASN A 225 -12.22 21.94 -21.66
N LYS A 226 -13.49 22.37 -21.67
CA LYS A 226 -14.64 21.53 -21.31
C LYS A 226 -14.82 20.34 -22.26
N ASP A 227 -14.66 20.55 -23.56
CA ASP A 227 -14.84 19.50 -24.57
C ASP A 227 -13.78 18.42 -24.41
N PHE A 228 -12.55 18.81 -24.09
CA PHE A 228 -11.47 17.88 -23.77
C PHE A 228 -11.78 17.07 -22.49
N LEU A 229 -12.25 17.71 -21.43
CA LEU A 229 -12.57 17.04 -20.18
C LEU A 229 -13.74 16.05 -20.34
N ALA A 230 -14.73 16.39 -21.15
CA ALA A 230 -15.83 15.49 -21.50
C ALA A 230 -15.32 14.27 -22.28
N TYR A 231 -14.50 14.51 -23.31
CA TYR A 231 -13.86 13.47 -24.11
C TYR A 231 -12.97 12.55 -23.25
N ALA A 232 -12.11 13.13 -22.41
CA ALA A 232 -11.24 12.35 -21.53
C ALA A 232 -12.04 11.45 -20.56
N SER A 233 -13.13 11.97 -19.99
CA SER A 233 -14.00 11.21 -19.09
C SER A 233 -14.69 10.05 -19.82
N GLU A 234 -15.17 10.27 -21.05
CA GLU A 234 -15.77 9.22 -21.88
C GLU A 234 -14.74 8.13 -22.22
N LYS A 235 -13.55 8.51 -22.69
CA LYS A 235 -12.50 7.53 -23.04
C LYS A 235 -12.04 6.71 -21.84
N ILE A 236 -11.87 7.33 -20.67
CA ILE A 236 -11.55 6.62 -19.44
C ILE A 236 -12.66 5.61 -19.09
N GLY A 237 -13.92 6.00 -19.18
CA GLY A 237 -15.07 5.13 -18.93
C GLY A 237 -15.13 3.94 -19.89
N VAL A 238 -14.93 4.18 -21.19
CA VAL A 238 -14.89 3.14 -22.23
C VAL A 238 -13.75 2.15 -21.97
N ILE A 239 -12.55 2.63 -21.70
CA ILE A 239 -11.37 1.76 -21.43
C ILE A 239 -11.63 0.93 -20.18
N ARG A 240 -12.15 1.51 -19.10
CA ARG A 240 -12.53 0.77 -17.89
C ARG A 240 -13.57 -0.32 -18.18
N SER A 241 -14.54 -0.03 -19.03
CA SER A 241 -15.52 -1.04 -19.45
C SER A 241 -14.86 -2.16 -20.26
N ASN A 242 -13.99 -1.82 -21.21
CA ASN A 242 -13.26 -2.78 -22.01
C ASN A 242 -12.33 -3.68 -21.17
N MET A 243 -11.70 -3.13 -20.13
CA MET A 243 -10.86 -3.90 -19.20
C MET A 243 -11.66 -4.94 -18.39
N LYS A 244 -12.98 -4.80 -18.23
CA LYS A 244 -13.82 -5.81 -17.54
C LYS A 244 -14.00 -7.07 -18.38
N ALA A 245 -14.02 -6.93 -19.69
CA ALA A 245 -14.03 -8.07 -20.59
C ALA A 245 -12.66 -8.76 -20.60
N ARG A 246 -12.64 -10.01 -21.00
CA ARG A 246 -11.37 -10.73 -21.23
C ARG A 246 -10.61 -10.09 -22.38
N THR A 247 -9.40 -9.63 -22.09
CA THR A 247 -8.52 -8.96 -23.05
C THR A 247 -7.06 -9.17 -22.67
N ASP A 248 -6.19 -9.17 -23.65
CA ASP A 248 -4.73 -9.15 -23.53
C ASP A 248 -4.13 -7.81 -23.96
N VAL A 249 -4.98 -6.84 -24.30
CA VAL A 249 -4.55 -5.53 -24.83
C VAL A 249 -3.97 -4.64 -23.74
N TYR A 250 -4.44 -4.79 -22.48
CA TYR A 250 -4.09 -3.93 -21.38
C TYR A 250 -3.10 -4.56 -20.37
N ASN A 251 -2.41 -5.61 -20.78
CA ASN A 251 -1.38 -6.31 -20.00
C ASN A 251 -0.18 -6.67 -20.90
N ASN A 252 0.74 -7.47 -20.40
CA ASN A 252 1.92 -7.89 -21.16
C ASN A 252 1.63 -8.96 -22.23
N LYS A 253 0.38 -9.17 -22.62
CA LYS A 253 -0.08 -10.18 -23.60
C LYS A 253 0.19 -11.63 -23.21
N SER A 254 0.47 -11.88 -21.95
CA SER A 254 0.73 -13.23 -21.43
C SER A 254 -0.55 -13.99 -21.13
N LEU A 255 -1.62 -13.28 -20.82
CA LEU A 255 -2.88 -13.87 -20.35
C LEU A 255 -4.09 -13.04 -20.79
N SER A 256 -5.13 -13.67 -21.31
CA SER A 256 -6.41 -12.99 -21.55
C SER A 256 -7.24 -12.97 -20.25
N VAL A 257 -7.28 -11.82 -19.57
CA VAL A 257 -7.96 -11.65 -18.28
C VAL A 257 -8.93 -10.49 -18.29
N GLY A 258 -10.03 -10.64 -17.54
CA GLY A 258 -10.97 -9.55 -17.27
C GLY A 258 -10.74 -8.96 -15.88
N ALA A 259 -10.63 -7.65 -15.80
CA ALA A 259 -10.46 -6.91 -14.55
C ALA A 259 -11.83 -6.66 -13.90
N ILE A 260 -12.40 -7.66 -13.25
CA ILE A 260 -13.73 -7.57 -12.61
C ILE A 260 -13.73 -6.53 -11.49
N GLN A 261 -12.65 -6.51 -10.68
CA GLN A 261 -12.43 -5.52 -9.63
C GLN A 261 -11.31 -4.58 -10.07
N GLN A 262 -11.64 -3.32 -10.26
CA GLN A 262 -10.71 -2.29 -10.71
C GLN A 262 -10.47 -1.27 -9.62
N ASN A 263 -9.21 -0.98 -9.34
CA ASN A 263 -8.80 0.20 -8.61
C ASN A 263 -8.42 1.30 -9.61
N ALA A 264 -8.78 2.52 -9.29
CA ALA A 264 -8.50 3.67 -10.12
C ALA A 264 -8.01 4.82 -9.23
N TYR A 265 -6.89 5.40 -9.59
CA TYR A 265 -6.29 6.54 -8.91
C TYR A 265 -6.12 7.69 -9.88
N PHE A 266 -6.64 8.87 -9.52
CA PHE A 266 -6.54 10.07 -10.34
C PHE A 266 -6.05 11.25 -9.53
N LEU A 267 -5.24 12.11 -10.18
CA LEU A 267 -4.74 13.33 -9.55
C LEU A 267 -5.86 14.34 -9.30
N THR A 268 -5.81 14.96 -8.13
CA THR A 268 -6.71 16.03 -7.70
C THR A 268 -6.88 17.15 -8.74
N PRO A 269 -5.83 17.70 -9.38
CA PRO A 269 -5.99 18.75 -10.38
C PRO A 269 -6.90 18.34 -11.54
N PHE A 270 -6.78 17.11 -12.05
CA PHE A 270 -7.62 16.60 -13.12
C PHE A 270 -9.09 16.44 -12.65
N ILE A 271 -9.30 15.86 -11.48
CA ILE A 271 -10.65 15.64 -10.94
C ILE A 271 -11.35 16.97 -10.64
N LYS A 272 -10.64 17.95 -10.05
CA LYS A 272 -11.22 19.28 -9.79
C LYS A 272 -11.53 20.04 -11.10
N ALA A 273 -10.61 20.00 -12.08
CA ALA A 273 -10.86 20.59 -13.39
C ALA A 273 -12.09 19.96 -14.08
N ARG A 274 -12.15 18.61 -14.07
CA ARG A 274 -13.30 17.87 -14.60
C ARG A 274 -14.60 18.25 -13.90
N ASN A 275 -14.63 18.23 -12.58
CA ASN A 275 -15.83 18.54 -11.81
C ASN A 275 -16.28 19.99 -12.07
N ASN A 276 -15.38 20.96 -12.06
CA ASN A 276 -15.69 22.36 -12.31
C ASN A 276 -16.13 22.60 -13.78
N GLY A 277 -15.46 21.97 -14.74
CA GLY A 277 -15.76 22.12 -16.16
C GLY A 277 -17.08 21.48 -16.57
N LEU A 278 -17.41 20.32 -16.03
CA LEU A 278 -18.59 19.55 -16.41
C LEU A 278 -19.82 19.82 -15.54
N LEU A 279 -19.65 20.24 -14.28
CA LEU A 279 -20.77 20.55 -13.38
C LEU A 279 -21.49 21.84 -13.75
N ALA A 280 -20.81 22.79 -14.39
CA ALA A 280 -21.41 24.07 -14.75
C ALA A 280 -22.50 23.96 -15.84
N ASP A 281 -22.55 22.85 -16.59
CA ASP A 281 -23.35 22.76 -17.82
C ASP A 281 -24.45 21.68 -17.81
N THR A 282 -24.49 20.76 -16.82
CA THR A 282 -25.43 19.63 -16.95
C THR A 282 -25.97 19.14 -15.61
N TYR A 283 -27.27 19.13 -15.46
CA TYR A 283 -28.01 18.45 -14.40
C TYR A 283 -27.93 16.90 -14.48
N HIS A 284 -27.41 16.35 -15.58
CA HIS A 284 -27.25 14.89 -15.81
C HIS A 284 -25.84 14.44 -15.53
N ARG A 285 -25.56 14.22 -14.25
CA ARG A 285 -24.25 13.83 -13.73
C ARG A 285 -23.90 12.35 -13.99
N GLU A 286 -24.91 11.50 -14.18
CA GLU A 286 -24.74 10.05 -14.22
C GLU A 286 -24.12 9.52 -15.51
N GLU A 287 -24.31 10.18 -16.64
CA GLU A 287 -23.84 9.71 -17.96
C GLU A 287 -22.33 9.90 -18.19
N ARG A 288 -21.64 10.67 -17.35
CA ARG A 288 -20.18 10.94 -17.47
C ARG A 288 -19.38 10.44 -16.30
N ASP A 289 -19.87 9.41 -15.63
CA ASP A 289 -19.16 8.83 -14.49
C ASP A 289 -17.97 7.98 -14.97
N ILE A 290 -16.75 8.32 -14.49
CA ILE A 290 -15.57 7.50 -14.71
C ILE A 290 -15.52 6.28 -13.78
N GLY A 291 -16.59 6.05 -13.01
CA GLY A 291 -16.70 4.98 -12.02
C GLY A 291 -15.98 5.31 -10.71
N LYS A 292 -15.99 4.37 -9.77
CA LYS A 292 -15.35 4.54 -8.46
C LYS A 292 -13.84 4.73 -8.63
N PHE A 293 -13.28 5.75 -7.98
CA PHE A 293 -11.86 6.09 -7.98
C PHE A 293 -11.44 6.69 -6.63
N VAL A 294 -10.14 6.72 -6.39
CA VAL A 294 -9.52 7.41 -5.27
C VAL A 294 -8.79 8.65 -5.82
N GLU A 295 -8.99 9.77 -5.15
CA GLU A 295 -8.35 11.03 -5.50
C GLU A 295 -7.01 11.14 -4.79
N ILE A 296 -5.93 11.37 -5.55
CA ILE A 296 -4.57 11.50 -5.05
C ILE A 296 -4.11 12.94 -5.23
N PRO A 297 -3.62 13.62 -4.18
CA PRO A 297 -3.18 15.01 -4.29
C PRO A 297 -1.94 15.15 -5.18
N ARG A 298 -1.00 14.20 -5.13
CA ARG A 298 0.27 14.23 -5.86
C ARG A 298 0.93 12.86 -5.88
N TRP A 299 1.84 12.68 -6.84
CA TRP A 299 2.72 11.52 -6.86
C TRP A 299 3.90 11.72 -5.89
N GLN A 300 4.38 10.65 -5.32
CA GLN A 300 5.53 10.65 -4.40
C GLN A 300 6.63 9.75 -4.94
N ALA A 301 7.88 10.16 -4.73
CA ALA A 301 9.06 9.36 -5.03
C ALA A 301 9.92 9.25 -3.77
N VAL A 302 10.68 8.17 -3.67
CA VAL A 302 11.73 8.06 -2.65
C VAL A 302 12.81 9.07 -2.99
N LYS A 303 13.19 9.92 -2.04
CA LYS A 303 14.36 10.79 -2.18
C LYS A 303 15.56 9.92 -2.52
N GLY A 304 16.21 10.24 -3.63
CA GLY A 304 17.43 9.53 -4.04
C GLY A 304 18.41 9.47 -2.89
N GLU A 305 19.13 8.37 -2.78
CA GLU A 305 20.17 8.11 -1.78
C GLU A 305 21.28 9.16 -1.84
N THR A 306 21.00 10.33 -1.32
CA THR A 306 22.08 11.18 -0.87
C THR A 306 22.50 10.65 0.48
N SER A 307 23.73 10.24 0.58
CA SER A 307 24.46 9.52 1.60
C SER A 307 24.39 10.04 3.03
N ASP A 308 23.30 10.63 3.46
CA ASP A 308 23.21 11.19 4.80
C ASP A 308 21.91 10.86 5.50
N THR A 309 22.06 9.98 6.47
CA THR A 309 21.42 9.91 7.80
C THR A 309 19.95 10.34 7.98
N THR A 310 19.23 10.77 6.96
CA THR A 310 17.79 11.03 7.08
C THR A 310 17.01 9.79 6.71
N PRO A 311 16.27 9.23 7.67
CA PRO A 311 15.43 8.09 7.41
C PRO A 311 14.39 8.44 6.35
N PHE A 312 14.26 7.60 5.34
CA PHE A 312 13.19 7.59 4.33
C PHE A 312 12.51 8.95 4.07
N GLY A 313 13.13 9.77 3.22
CA GLY A 313 12.46 10.97 2.71
C GLY A 313 11.64 10.61 1.48
N PHE A 314 10.34 10.75 1.54
CA PHE A 314 9.50 10.83 0.35
C PHE A 314 9.41 12.29 -0.08
N SER A 315 9.52 12.52 -1.38
CA SER A 315 9.32 13.85 -1.96
C SER A 315 8.16 13.83 -2.94
N ASP A 316 7.37 14.89 -2.92
CA ASP A 316 6.34 15.10 -3.92
C ASP A 316 6.99 15.38 -5.27
N VAL A 317 6.51 14.73 -6.31
CA VAL A 317 7.05 14.85 -7.65
C VAL A 317 5.97 15.20 -8.67
N SER A 318 6.34 16.06 -9.63
CA SER A 318 5.47 16.38 -10.77
C SER A 318 5.65 15.42 -11.94
N SER A 319 6.78 14.69 -11.96
CA SER A 319 7.10 13.67 -12.96
C SER A 319 7.51 12.37 -12.27
N ILE A 320 7.10 11.25 -12.84
CA ILE A 320 7.48 9.93 -12.37
C ILE A 320 8.76 9.53 -13.10
N SER A 321 9.87 9.36 -12.36
CA SER A 321 11.15 8.97 -12.95
C SER A 321 11.77 7.79 -12.23
N PHE A 322 12.25 6.82 -13.02
CA PHE A 322 13.06 5.70 -12.56
C PHE A 322 14.39 5.73 -13.32
N SER A 323 15.51 5.47 -12.63
CA SER A 323 16.83 5.40 -13.25
C SER A 323 17.24 3.96 -13.57
N ALA A 324 18.10 3.79 -14.58
CA ALA A 324 18.56 2.46 -15.01
C ALA A 324 19.49 1.77 -13.99
N ASP A 325 20.20 2.57 -13.17
CA ASP A 325 21.23 2.05 -12.25
C ASP A 325 20.71 1.68 -10.87
N SER A 326 19.47 1.94 -10.62
CA SER A 326 18.95 1.57 -9.32
C SER A 326 18.30 0.20 -9.40
N THR A 327 18.85 -0.73 -8.68
CA THR A 327 17.98 -1.43 -7.76
C THR A 327 17.06 -0.37 -7.20
N ASN A 328 15.96 -0.07 -7.93
CA ASN A 328 15.01 0.92 -7.48
C ASN A 328 14.68 0.56 -6.04
N SER A 329 14.36 1.54 -5.24
CA SER A 329 14.15 1.37 -3.80
C SER A 329 13.14 0.26 -3.44
N LEU A 330 12.39 -0.24 -4.41
CA LEU A 330 11.46 -1.36 -4.30
C LEU A 330 12.07 -2.72 -4.70
N GLY A 331 13.26 -2.76 -5.30
CA GLY A 331 13.82 -4.01 -5.86
C GLY A 331 13.08 -4.51 -7.11
N LEU A 332 12.14 -3.76 -7.63
CA LEU A 332 11.40 -4.12 -8.85
C LEU A 332 12.22 -3.75 -10.09
N GLY A 333 12.34 -4.67 -11.05
CA GLY A 333 13.10 -4.49 -12.28
C GLY A 333 12.46 -3.52 -13.28
N VAL A 334 12.04 -2.34 -12.84
CA VAL A 334 11.41 -1.30 -13.69
C VAL A 334 12.46 -0.64 -14.58
N GLU A 335 12.20 -0.56 -15.87
CA GLU A 335 13.10 0.13 -16.81
C GLU A 335 13.21 1.64 -16.53
N ALA A 336 14.37 2.21 -16.90
CA ALA A 336 14.59 3.66 -16.81
C ALA A 336 13.57 4.44 -17.64
N VAL A 337 12.83 5.30 -16.99
CA VAL A 337 11.79 6.10 -17.63
C VAL A 337 11.57 7.41 -16.89
N THR A 338 11.23 8.46 -17.63
CA THR A 338 10.71 9.71 -17.08
C THR A 338 9.38 10.04 -17.74
N LEU A 339 8.31 10.05 -16.94
CA LEU A 339 6.95 10.27 -17.37
C LEU A 339 6.42 11.56 -16.83
N ASN A 340 5.95 12.42 -17.73
CA ASN A 340 5.37 13.71 -17.41
C ASN A 340 3.85 13.67 -17.67
N ASN A 341 3.13 14.55 -16.98
CA ASN A 341 1.71 14.81 -17.23
C ASN A 341 0.80 13.58 -17.04
N ILE A 342 1.19 12.63 -16.17
CA ILE A 342 0.34 11.51 -15.81
C ILE A 342 -0.80 12.01 -14.91
N ILE A 343 -2.03 11.76 -15.30
CA ILE A 343 -3.24 12.17 -14.57
C ILE A 343 -3.85 11.07 -13.73
N GLY A 344 -3.56 9.81 -14.05
CA GLY A 344 -4.10 8.69 -13.30
C GLY A 344 -3.74 7.33 -13.87
N VAL A 345 -4.15 6.31 -13.14
CA VAL A 345 -3.97 4.90 -13.49
C VAL A 345 -5.20 4.11 -13.11
N VAL A 346 -5.53 3.12 -13.93
CA VAL A 346 -6.56 2.11 -13.65
C VAL A 346 -5.93 0.74 -13.78
N PHE A 347 -6.14 -0.11 -12.81
CA PHE A 347 -5.58 -1.45 -12.81
C PHE A 347 -6.51 -2.48 -12.16
N ASP A 348 -6.29 -3.75 -12.47
CA ASP A 348 -6.93 -4.86 -11.79
C ASP A 348 -6.42 -4.92 -10.34
N LYS A 349 -7.32 -5.08 -9.36
CA LYS A 349 -6.96 -5.20 -7.94
C LYS A 349 -5.89 -6.26 -7.67
N ARG A 350 -5.79 -7.27 -8.53
CA ARG A 350 -4.78 -8.33 -8.43
C ARG A 350 -3.39 -7.92 -8.94
N ALA A 351 -3.29 -6.83 -9.69
CA ALA A 351 -2.02 -6.39 -10.28
C ALA A 351 -1.03 -5.87 -9.24
N LEU A 352 -1.52 -5.18 -8.22
CA LEU A 352 -0.70 -4.54 -7.19
C LEU A 352 -1.06 -5.05 -5.80
N GLY A 353 -0.07 -5.09 -4.93
CA GLY A 353 -0.29 -5.40 -3.52
C GLY A 353 0.93 -5.07 -2.67
N ILE A 354 0.67 -4.65 -1.44
CA ILE A 354 1.66 -4.51 -0.37
C ILE A 354 1.25 -5.42 0.76
N CYS A 355 2.17 -6.25 1.22
CA CYS A 355 1.94 -7.18 2.30
C CYS A 355 2.99 -7.00 3.39
N ALA A 356 2.57 -6.75 4.63
CA ALA A 356 3.45 -6.75 5.79
C ALA A 356 3.61 -8.18 6.30
N PHE A 357 4.84 -8.74 6.19
CA PHE A 357 5.12 -10.12 6.57
C PHE A 357 5.48 -10.27 8.03
N ARG A 358 6.34 -9.40 8.52
CA ARG A 358 6.89 -9.54 9.86
C ARG A 358 6.90 -8.18 10.55
N GLU A 359 6.31 -8.17 11.74
CA GLU A 359 6.45 -7.09 12.69
C GLU A 359 7.15 -7.64 13.93
N LYS A 360 8.31 -7.10 14.24
CA LYS A 360 9.10 -7.49 15.41
C LYS A 360 9.57 -6.25 16.14
N MET A 361 9.38 -6.22 17.43
CA MET A 361 9.91 -5.17 18.30
C MET A 361 11.17 -5.63 19.00
N THR A 362 12.19 -4.79 19.00
CA THR A 362 13.45 -5.01 19.75
C THR A 362 13.76 -3.79 20.58
N THR A 363 14.28 -4.03 21.78
CA THR A 363 14.60 -3.00 22.77
C THR A 363 16.09 -2.99 23.03
N ASN A 364 16.68 -1.79 23.15
CA ASN A 364 18.05 -1.59 23.60
C ASN A 364 18.11 -0.47 24.63
N TYR A 365 18.78 -0.72 25.76
CA TYR A 365 19.01 0.29 26.80
C TYR A 365 20.37 0.98 26.61
N THR A 366 20.37 2.31 26.63
CA THR A 366 21.56 3.13 26.54
C THR A 366 21.90 3.69 27.91
N ALA A 367 22.79 3.01 28.64
CA ALA A 367 23.14 3.34 30.01
C ALA A 367 23.82 4.71 30.19
N SER A 368 24.47 5.23 29.16
CA SER A 368 25.13 6.54 29.20
C SER A 368 24.19 7.74 29.23
N ALA A 369 22.95 7.55 28.80
CA ALA A 369 21.97 8.62 28.66
C ALA A 369 20.58 8.25 29.24
N ASP A 370 20.50 7.13 29.94
CA ASP A 370 19.34 6.64 30.70
C ASP A 370 18.03 6.67 29.89
N PHE A 371 18.07 6.03 28.69
CA PHE A 371 16.89 5.84 27.87
C PHE A 371 16.88 4.47 27.18
N TRP A 372 15.67 4.03 26.80
CA TRP A 372 15.45 2.84 26.00
C TRP A 372 15.15 3.24 24.57
N ASN A 373 15.82 2.57 23.63
CA ASN A 373 15.46 2.61 22.22
C ASN A 373 14.64 1.37 21.88
N GLU A 374 13.45 1.60 21.42
CA GLU A 374 12.54 0.60 20.86
C GLU A 374 12.60 0.69 19.34
N TYR A 375 12.78 -0.45 18.70
CA TYR A 375 12.84 -0.53 17.24
C TYR A 375 11.71 -1.41 16.74
N LEU A 376 10.76 -0.84 16.01
CA LEU A 376 9.76 -1.61 15.26
C LEU A 376 10.35 -2.00 13.91
N HIS A 377 10.62 -3.29 13.72
CA HIS A 377 11.06 -3.84 12.44
C HIS A 377 9.86 -4.32 11.65
N LEU A 378 9.75 -3.83 10.41
CA LEU A 378 8.72 -4.17 9.45
C LEU A 378 9.39 -4.77 8.22
N LEU A 379 8.99 -5.98 7.84
CA LEU A 379 9.32 -6.53 6.52
C LEU A 379 8.10 -6.37 5.63
N VAL A 380 8.23 -5.59 4.58
CA VAL A 380 7.15 -5.28 3.63
C VAL A 380 7.50 -5.85 2.27
N ASN A 381 6.65 -6.72 1.73
CA ASN A 381 6.81 -7.24 0.38
C ASN A 381 5.87 -6.54 -0.59
N TYR A 382 6.34 -6.39 -1.83
CA TYR A 382 5.64 -5.73 -2.92
C TYR A 382 5.24 -6.73 -3.99
N ILE A 383 4.04 -6.57 -4.50
CA ILE A 383 3.52 -7.36 -5.61
C ILE A 383 3.25 -6.40 -6.76
N LEU A 384 3.96 -6.58 -7.86
CA LEU A 384 3.69 -5.94 -9.14
C LEU A 384 3.56 -7.02 -10.21
N ASP A 385 2.36 -7.21 -10.72
CA ASP A 385 2.05 -8.26 -11.69
C ASP A 385 1.46 -7.69 -12.97
N THR A 386 2.31 -7.54 -13.97
CA THR A 386 1.97 -7.00 -15.28
C THR A 386 1.16 -7.94 -16.17
N ASP A 387 0.94 -9.20 -15.74
CA ASP A 387 0.04 -10.11 -16.43
C ASP A 387 -1.44 -9.74 -16.24
N TYR A 388 -1.74 -8.87 -15.27
CA TYR A 388 -3.06 -8.28 -15.10
C TYR A 388 -3.14 -6.91 -15.75
N ASN A 389 -4.36 -6.49 -16.05
CA ASN A 389 -4.60 -5.24 -16.77
C ASN A 389 -4.17 -4.02 -15.96
N ILE A 390 -3.30 -3.19 -16.55
CA ILE A 390 -2.85 -1.90 -15.99
C ILE A 390 -2.86 -0.89 -17.14
N VAL A 391 -3.49 0.26 -16.94
CA VAL A 391 -3.57 1.35 -17.93
C VAL A 391 -3.25 2.67 -17.25
N ALA A 392 -2.24 3.38 -17.76
CA ALA A 392 -1.90 4.73 -17.35
C ALA A 392 -2.50 5.77 -18.31
N PHE A 393 -2.94 6.89 -17.77
CA PHE A 393 -3.52 8.01 -18.54
C PHE A 393 -2.62 9.23 -18.44
N SER A 394 -2.26 9.81 -19.60
CA SER A 394 -1.43 11.00 -19.67
C SER A 394 -2.09 12.10 -20.51
N LEU A 395 -1.66 13.35 -20.25
CA LEU A 395 -2.03 14.52 -21.05
C LEU A 395 -1.03 14.79 -22.20
N ASN A 396 -0.35 13.75 -22.66
CA ASN A 396 0.64 13.83 -23.75
C ASN A 396 0.01 13.64 -25.14
#